data_66323aa0a2194c861dd115678d815ec0
#
_entry.id   66323aa0a2194c861dd115678d815ec0
#
_cell.length_a   1.000
_cell.length_b   1.000
_cell.length_c   1.000
_cell.angle_alpha   90.00
_cell.angle_beta   90.00
_cell.angle_gamma   90.00
#
_symmetry.space_group_name_H-M   'P 1'
#
loop_
_entity.id
_entity.type
_entity.pdbx_description
1 polymer ?
#
loop_
_entity_poly.entity_id
_entity_poly.type
_entity_poly.pdbx_seq_one_letter_code
_entity_poly.pdbx_strand_id
1 'polypeptide(L)'
;MSIYLPPRGVHQVRLPGQRIANEAWRTGRPAGRIGDRSQSGYHAHGCPSCPHLGVGPAVSGSPNVFINNREALRVRDVGTALACCGTNLWRAVEGTSSVLINDRQAHRKGDGTEHCGSARGSLIDGSPDVRFGHA
;
A
#
# COMPACT_ATOMS: atom_id res chain seq x y z
N MET A 1 1.37 -13.52 -10.29
CA MET A 1 2.31 -14.37 -9.55
C MET A 1 2.17 -14.12 -8.06
N SER A 2 1.96 -15.18 -7.32
CA SER A 2 1.89 -15.06 -5.87
C SER A 2 3.28 -15.13 -5.28
N ILE A 3 3.51 -14.40 -4.21
CA ILE A 3 4.76 -14.50 -3.49
C ILE A 3 4.55 -15.25 -2.18
N TYR A 4 5.60 -15.96 -1.80
CA TYR A 4 5.69 -16.58 -0.50
C TYR A 4 6.64 -15.74 0.36
N LEU A 5 6.14 -15.29 1.51
CA LEU A 5 6.98 -14.61 2.49
C LEU A 5 7.26 -15.57 3.64
N PRO A 6 8.53 -15.81 3.94
CA PRO A 6 8.87 -16.68 5.07
C PRO A 6 8.36 -16.10 6.37
N PRO A 7 8.36 -16.91 7.44
CA PRO A 7 7.98 -16.42 8.76
C PRO A 7 8.86 -15.26 9.23
N ARG A 8 8.41 -14.65 10.28
CA ARG A 8 8.97 -13.49 10.94
C ARG A 8 10.47 -13.29 10.83
N GLY A 9 10.87 -12.02 10.69
CA GLY A 9 12.27 -11.63 10.72
C GLY A 9 12.97 -11.73 9.37
N VAL A 10 12.29 -12.22 8.36
CA VAL A 10 12.85 -12.28 7.01
C VAL A 10 12.36 -11.08 6.24
N HIS A 11 13.29 -10.31 5.68
CA HIS A 11 12.99 -9.05 5.02
C HIS A 11 13.05 -9.13 3.51
N GLN A 12 13.41 -10.27 2.95
CA GLN A 12 13.54 -10.44 1.51
C GLN A 12 12.45 -11.33 0.97
N VAL A 13 11.96 -10.95 -0.21
CA VAL A 13 10.99 -11.75 -0.96
C VAL A 13 11.76 -12.68 -1.88
N ARG A 14 11.41 -13.96 -1.83
CA ARG A 14 11.97 -14.95 -2.76
C ARG A 14 10.84 -15.63 -3.49
N LEU A 15 11.02 -15.80 -4.78
CA LEU A 15 10.12 -16.60 -5.59
C LEU A 15 10.68 -18.00 -5.69
N PRO A 16 9.83 -19.04 -5.59
CA PRO A 16 10.31 -20.43 -5.70
C PRO A 16 11.11 -20.63 -6.98
N GLY A 17 12.27 -21.28 -6.87
CA GLY A 17 13.12 -21.59 -8.01
C GLY A 17 13.87 -20.42 -8.62
N GLN A 18 13.80 -19.23 -8.01
CA GLN A 18 14.49 -18.05 -8.51
C GLN A 18 15.49 -17.54 -7.50
N ARG A 19 16.57 -16.97 -8.00
CA ARG A 19 17.42 -16.12 -7.17
C ARG A 19 16.62 -14.92 -6.75
N ILE A 20 17.02 -14.29 -5.67
CA ILE A 20 16.48 -12.97 -5.33
C ILE A 20 16.72 -12.07 -6.53
N ALA A 21 15.68 -11.48 -7.04
CA ALA A 21 15.79 -10.59 -8.19
C ALA A 21 16.39 -9.28 -7.73
N ASN A 22 17.69 -9.14 -7.89
CA ASN A 22 18.39 -7.93 -7.48
C ASN A 22 17.83 -6.68 -8.17
N GLU A 23 17.42 -6.82 -9.43
CA GLU A 23 16.79 -5.73 -10.15
C GLU A 23 15.47 -5.34 -9.49
N ALA A 24 14.61 -6.29 -9.20
CA ALA A 24 13.33 -6.00 -8.54
C ALA A 24 13.55 -5.38 -7.17
N TRP A 25 14.56 -5.86 -6.46
CA TRP A 25 14.94 -5.31 -5.18
C TRP A 25 15.38 -3.84 -5.29
N ARG A 26 16.11 -3.50 -6.32
CA ARG A 26 16.68 -2.16 -6.50
C ARG A 26 15.74 -1.21 -7.20
N THR A 27 14.98 -1.70 -8.19
CA THR A 27 14.18 -0.85 -9.07
C THR A 27 12.72 -0.80 -8.71
N GLY A 28 12.26 -1.73 -7.88
CA GLY A 28 10.88 -1.73 -7.43
C GLY A 28 10.60 -0.59 -6.46
N ARG A 29 9.37 -0.52 -6.03
CA ARG A 29 8.95 0.43 -5.00
C ARG A 29 8.77 -0.26 -3.66
N PRO A 30 8.96 0.46 -2.55
CA PRO A 30 8.75 -0.11 -1.23
C PRO A 30 7.37 -0.72 -1.06
N ALA A 31 7.33 -1.93 -0.53
CA ALA A 31 6.07 -2.64 -0.30
C ALA A 31 5.23 -1.93 0.76
N GLY A 32 3.91 -1.85 0.53
CA GLY A 32 2.99 -1.27 1.51
C GLY A 32 2.57 -2.28 2.56
N ARG A 33 2.27 -1.80 3.77
CA ARG A 33 1.87 -2.62 4.90
C ARG A 33 0.82 -1.90 5.72
N ILE A 34 0.07 -2.62 6.53
CA ILE A 34 -0.83 -2.00 7.51
C ILE A 34 -0.04 -0.99 8.34
N GLY A 35 -0.64 0.17 8.58
CA GLY A 35 0.00 1.27 9.30
C GLY A 35 0.70 2.26 8.39
N ASP A 36 1.03 1.88 7.16
CA ASP A 36 1.59 2.82 6.20
C ASP A 36 0.50 3.81 5.78
N ARG A 37 0.89 5.05 5.60
CA ARG A 37 -0.07 6.13 5.38
C ARG A 37 -0.26 6.43 3.91
N SER A 38 -1.47 6.84 3.58
CA SER A 38 -1.78 7.44 2.29
C SER A 38 -2.08 8.92 2.50
N GLN A 39 -1.75 9.73 1.51
CA GLN A 39 -2.01 11.18 1.54
C GLN A 39 -2.65 11.60 0.23
N SER A 40 -3.73 12.38 0.35
CA SER A 40 -4.38 13.00 -0.81
C SER A 40 -3.96 14.45 -0.94
N GLY A 41 -4.34 15.09 -2.05
CA GLY A 41 -4.30 16.53 -2.15
C GLY A 41 -5.42 17.18 -1.35
N TYR A 42 -5.49 18.50 -1.35
CA TYR A 42 -6.58 19.21 -0.71
C TYR A 42 -7.92 18.85 -1.34
N HIS A 43 -8.91 18.57 -0.50
CA HIS A 43 -10.27 18.29 -0.94
C HIS A 43 -11.23 18.56 0.23
N ALA A 44 -12.50 18.69 -0.09
CA ALA A 44 -13.52 19.00 0.92
C ALA A 44 -14.63 17.95 1.00
N HIS A 45 -14.60 16.92 0.20
CA HIS A 45 -15.54 15.78 0.13
C HIS A 45 -16.93 16.04 0.72
N GLY A 46 -17.62 17.05 0.19
CA GLY A 46 -18.96 17.41 0.66
C GLY A 46 -19.00 18.39 1.81
N CYS A 47 -17.86 18.91 2.23
CA CYS A 47 -17.76 19.91 3.28
C CYS A 47 -16.96 21.11 2.77
N PRO A 48 -17.54 21.98 1.92
CA PRO A 48 -16.78 23.05 1.27
C PRO A 48 -16.08 24.01 2.23
N SER A 49 -16.56 24.13 3.46
CA SER A 49 -15.94 25.02 4.44
C SER A 49 -14.74 24.38 5.14
N CYS A 50 -14.39 23.15 4.79
CA CYS A 50 -13.33 22.41 5.46
C CYS A 50 -12.41 21.69 4.47
N PRO A 51 -11.72 22.43 3.57
CA PRO A 51 -10.74 21.81 2.70
C PRO A 51 -9.55 21.32 3.53
N HIS A 52 -9.07 20.12 3.20
CA HIS A 52 -7.99 19.50 3.97
C HIS A 52 -7.21 18.51 3.13
N LEU A 53 -6.00 18.20 3.60
CA LEU A 53 -5.27 17.04 3.12
C LEU A 53 -5.79 15.83 3.87
N GLY A 54 -6.05 14.74 3.16
CA GLY A 54 -6.34 13.47 3.81
C GLY A 54 -5.06 12.72 4.05
N VAL A 55 -4.77 12.35 5.29
CA VAL A 55 -3.60 11.56 5.65
C VAL A 55 -4.00 10.56 6.71
N GLY A 56 -3.65 9.31 6.50
CA GLY A 56 -3.90 8.32 7.55
C GLY A 56 -3.47 6.92 7.16
N PRO A 57 -3.45 6.00 8.13
CA PRO A 57 -2.87 4.68 7.96
C PRO A 57 -3.80 3.68 7.29
N ALA A 58 -3.19 2.71 6.61
CA ALA A 58 -3.89 1.52 6.15
C ALA A 58 -4.34 0.70 7.35
N VAL A 59 -5.57 0.19 7.29
CA VAL A 59 -6.15 -0.61 8.36
C VAL A 59 -6.54 -2.02 7.92
N SER A 60 -6.47 -2.34 6.64
CA SER A 60 -6.68 -3.70 6.16
C SER A 60 -5.53 -4.14 5.28
N GLY A 61 -5.27 -5.43 5.27
CA GLY A 61 -4.20 -6.02 4.48
C GLY A 61 -4.39 -7.52 4.39
N SER A 62 -3.38 -8.20 3.85
CA SER A 62 -3.41 -9.64 3.67
C SER A 62 -3.55 -10.36 5.01
N PRO A 63 -4.43 -11.37 5.09
CA PRO A 63 -4.54 -12.16 6.32
C PRO A 63 -3.37 -13.11 6.54
N ASN A 64 -2.55 -13.37 5.53
CA ASN A 64 -1.53 -14.41 5.63
C ASN A 64 -0.20 -14.07 4.95
N VAL A 65 -0.04 -12.87 4.42
CA VAL A 65 1.23 -12.40 3.86
C VAL A 65 1.68 -11.18 4.64
N PHE A 66 2.87 -11.25 5.21
CA PHE A 66 3.39 -10.22 6.10
C PHE A 66 4.70 -9.67 5.57
N ILE A 67 4.88 -8.37 5.72
CA ILE A 67 6.10 -7.66 5.37
C ILE A 67 6.52 -6.89 6.61
N ASN A 68 7.72 -7.17 7.13
CA ASN A 68 8.20 -6.57 8.37
C ASN A 68 7.20 -6.78 9.52
N ASN A 69 6.62 -7.98 9.60
CA ASN A 69 5.65 -8.39 10.63
C ASN A 69 4.34 -7.61 10.58
N ARG A 70 4.01 -7.00 9.46
CA ARG A 70 2.74 -6.31 9.27
C ARG A 70 2.06 -6.84 8.01
N GLU A 71 0.76 -6.90 8.01
CA GLU A 71 -0.01 -7.40 6.87
C GLU A 71 0.30 -6.58 5.62
N ALA A 72 0.57 -7.28 4.53
CA ALA A 72 0.90 -6.66 3.25
C ALA A 72 -0.32 -6.01 2.63
N LEU A 73 -0.14 -4.85 2.00
CA LEU A 73 -1.23 -4.13 1.33
C LEU A 73 -1.42 -4.62 -0.09
N ARG A 74 -2.66 -4.61 -0.53
CA ARG A 74 -3.08 -5.01 -1.87
C ARG A 74 -4.06 -3.99 -2.41
N VAL A 75 -4.25 -3.97 -3.71
CA VAL A 75 -5.33 -3.19 -4.31
C VAL A 75 -6.66 -3.56 -3.65
N ARG A 76 -7.46 -2.58 -3.33
CA ARG A 76 -8.73 -2.63 -2.61
C ARG A 76 -8.61 -2.71 -1.10
N ASP A 77 -7.43 -2.75 -0.55
CA ASP A 77 -7.27 -2.55 0.88
C ASP A 77 -7.56 -1.09 1.24
N VAL A 78 -8.00 -0.89 2.47
CA VAL A 78 -8.52 0.41 2.90
C VAL A 78 -7.73 0.97 4.07
N GLY A 79 -7.84 2.27 4.23
CA GLY A 79 -7.28 2.98 5.36
C GLY A 79 -8.21 4.08 5.82
N THR A 80 -7.79 4.78 6.85
CA THR A 80 -8.52 5.91 7.38
C THR A 80 -7.70 7.18 7.18
N ALA A 81 -8.35 8.32 7.27
CA ALA A 81 -7.68 9.60 7.17
C ALA A 81 -8.36 10.60 8.09
N LEU A 82 -7.56 11.42 8.76
CA LEU A 82 -8.11 12.48 9.59
C LEU A 82 -8.70 13.57 8.70
N ALA A 83 -9.86 14.03 9.08
CA ALA A 83 -10.50 15.16 8.43
C ALA A 83 -11.53 15.78 9.35
N CYS A 84 -12.02 16.94 8.96
CA CYS A 84 -12.93 17.72 9.80
C CYS A 84 -14.40 17.42 9.55
N CYS A 85 -14.74 16.65 8.53
CA CYS A 85 -16.12 16.38 8.19
C CYS A 85 -16.35 14.90 7.95
N GLY A 86 -17.06 14.25 8.85
CA GLY A 86 -17.48 12.87 8.66
C GLY A 86 -16.36 11.85 8.68
N THR A 87 -16.72 10.64 8.30
CA THR A 87 -15.78 9.53 8.23
C THR A 87 -14.93 9.64 6.96
N ASN A 88 -13.64 9.50 7.11
CA ASN A 88 -12.72 9.61 5.99
C ASN A 88 -12.02 8.28 5.79
N LEU A 89 -12.24 7.70 4.62
CA LEU A 89 -11.63 6.44 4.23
C LEU A 89 -10.89 6.63 2.93
N TRP A 90 -9.84 5.86 2.75
CA TRP A 90 -9.20 5.76 1.46
C TRP A 90 -9.07 4.30 1.06
N ARG A 91 -8.88 4.07 -0.21
CA ARG A 91 -8.77 2.74 -0.78
C ARG A 91 -7.60 2.72 -1.75
N ALA A 92 -6.83 1.63 -1.71
CA ALA A 92 -5.78 1.39 -2.68
C ALA A 92 -6.42 1.05 -4.03
N VAL A 93 -6.07 1.80 -5.07
CA VAL A 93 -6.65 1.59 -6.40
C VAL A 93 -5.62 1.19 -7.44
N GLU A 94 -4.36 1.20 -7.09
CA GLU A 94 -3.27 0.91 -8.01
C GLU A 94 -2.25 -0.01 -7.33
N GLY A 95 -1.63 -0.86 -8.12
CA GLY A 95 -0.60 -1.76 -7.63
C GLY A 95 0.25 -2.27 -8.77
N THR A 96 1.16 -3.19 -8.47
CA THR A 96 2.00 -3.81 -9.50
C THR A 96 1.36 -5.09 -10.03
N SER A 97 1.35 -5.25 -11.34
CA SER A 97 0.83 -6.46 -11.95
C SER A 97 1.82 -7.63 -11.87
N SER A 98 3.05 -7.37 -11.51
CA SER A 98 4.09 -8.41 -11.44
C SER A 98 4.08 -9.20 -10.12
N VAL A 99 3.36 -8.72 -9.12
CA VAL A 99 3.29 -9.38 -7.81
C VAL A 99 1.84 -9.41 -7.35
N LEU A 100 1.34 -10.61 -7.09
CA LEU A 100 -0.01 -10.78 -6.57
C LEU A 100 0.05 -11.32 -5.14
N ILE A 101 -0.75 -10.72 -4.28
CA ILE A 101 -0.91 -11.14 -2.90
C ILE A 101 -2.39 -11.48 -2.72
N ASN A 102 -2.70 -12.75 -2.49
CA ASN A 102 -4.09 -13.22 -2.43
C ASN A 102 -4.87 -12.84 -3.69
N ASP A 103 -4.23 -13.01 -4.85
CA ASP A 103 -4.81 -12.72 -6.17
C ASP A 103 -5.13 -11.26 -6.43
N ARG A 104 -4.59 -10.35 -5.64
CA ARG A 104 -4.70 -8.91 -5.86
C ARG A 104 -3.32 -8.32 -6.10
N GLN A 105 -3.25 -7.30 -6.93
CA GLN A 105 -1.99 -6.60 -7.16
C GLN A 105 -1.45 -6.03 -5.87
N ALA A 106 -0.16 -6.20 -5.64
CA ALA A 106 0.51 -5.67 -4.46
C ALA A 106 0.56 -4.14 -4.54
N HIS A 107 0.19 -3.48 -3.43
CA HIS A 107 0.19 -2.02 -3.33
C HIS A 107 1.50 -1.55 -2.69
N ARG A 108 2.08 -0.52 -3.27
CA ARG A 108 3.42 -0.05 -2.92
C ARG A 108 3.42 1.45 -2.67
N LYS A 109 4.46 1.92 -2.01
CA LYS A 109 4.68 3.36 -1.87
C LYS A 109 4.64 4.03 -3.24
N GLY A 110 3.90 5.11 -3.34
CA GLY A 110 3.72 5.83 -4.59
C GLY A 110 2.53 5.37 -5.43
N ASP A 111 1.99 4.20 -5.14
CA ASP A 111 0.82 3.71 -5.87
C ASP A 111 -0.44 4.50 -5.46
N GLY A 112 -1.33 4.66 -6.43
CA GLY A 112 -2.51 5.51 -6.28
C GLY A 112 -3.53 5.02 -5.28
N THR A 113 -4.14 5.96 -4.61
CA THR A 113 -5.24 5.74 -3.68
C THR A 113 -6.37 6.69 -4.01
N GLU A 114 -7.54 6.41 -3.45
CA GLU A 114 -8.71 7.25 -3.61
C GLU A 114 -9.27 7.55 -2.23
N HIS A 115 -9.30 8.82 -1.88
CA HIS A 115 -9.78 9.30 -0.59
C HIS A 115 -11.21 9.80 -0.72
N CYS A 116 -12.08 9.40 0.23
CA CYS A 116 -13.47 9.86 0.30
C CYS A 116 -14.23 9.67 -1.02
N GLY A 117 -13.86 8.65 -1.78
CA GLY A 117 -14.53 8.29 -3.02
C GLY A 117 -14.14 9.10 -4.25
N SER A 118 -13.34 10.16 -4.10
CA SER A 118 -13.06 11.02 -5.25
C SER A 118 -11.67 11.65 -5.27
N ALA A 119 -11.09 11.94 -4.12
CA ALA A 119 -9.81 12.65 -4.10
C ALA A 119 -8.65 11.68 -4.31
N ARG A 120 -7.76 12.02 -5.22
CA ARG A 120 -6.61 11.18 -5.55
C ARG A 120 -5.50 11.39 -4.54
N GLY A 121 -4.84 10.30 -4.22
CA GLY A 121 -3.69 10.32 -3.34
C GLY A 121 -2.73 9.20 -3.67
N SER A 122 -1.78 8.99 -2.80
CA SER A 122 -0.81 7.90 -2.94
C SER A 122 -0.31 7.46 -1.58
N LEU A 123 0.16 6.21 -1.53
CA LEU A 123 0.81 5.70 -0.33
C LEU A 123 2.15 6.40 -0.15
N ILE A 124 2.39 6.97 1.01
CA ILE A 124 3.61 7.76 1.26
C ILE A 124 4.64 7.05 2.13
N ASP A 125 4.29 5.91 2.69
CA ASP A 125 5.22 5.09 3.47
C ASP A 125 5.36 3.73 2.80
N GLY A 126 6.37 2.98 3.20
CA GLY A 126 6.57 1.63 2.71
C GLY A 126 7.71 0.96 3.43
N SER A 127 7.93 -0.30 3.12
CA SER A 127 8.98 -1.09 3.73
C SER A 127 10.36 -0.51 3.45
N PRO A 128 11.25 -0.46 4.45
CA PRO A 128 12.62 0.01 4.23
C PRO A 128 13.47 -0.99 3.46
N ASP A 129 13.06 -2.25 3.36
CA ASP A 129 13.92 -3.31 2.82
C ASP A 129 13.21 -4.32 1.92
N VAL A 130 11.90 -4.17 1.68
CA VAL A 130 11.17 -5.04 0.73
C VAL A 130 10.58 -4.18 -0.36
N ARG A 131 10.86 -4.53 -1.61
CA ARG A 131 10.39 -3.78 -2.77
C ARG A 131 9.77 -4.73 -3.78
N PHE A 132 8.76 -4.26 -4.49
CA PHE A 132 8.03 -5.04 -5.49
C PHE A 132 8.00 -4.34 -6.83
N GLY A 133 8.08 -5.14 -7.88
CA GLY A 133 7.84 -4.68 -9.24
C GLY A 133 8.90 -3.74 -9.76
N HIS A 134 8.56 -3.05 -10.82
CA HIS A 134 9.40 -2.03 -11.41
C HIS A 134 8.96 -0.65 -10.94
N ALA A 135 9.85 0.28 -11.01
CA ALA A 135 9.59 1.65 -10.56
C ALA A 135 8.39 2.28 -11.26
#